data_631e4c636e33b5ad96325f7446590b85
#
_entry.id   631e4c636e33b5ad96325f7446590b85
#
_cell.length_a   1.000
_cell.length_b   1.000
_cell.length_c   1.000
_cell.angle_alpha   90.00
_cell.angle_beta   90.00
_cell.angle_gamma   90.00
#
_symmetry.space_group_name_H-M   'P 1'
#
loop_
_entity.id
_entity.type
_entity.pdbx_description
1 polymer ?
#
loop_
_entity_poly.entity_id
_entity_poly.type
_entity_poly.pdbx_seq_one_letter_code
_entity_poly.pdbx_strand_id
1 'polypeptide(L)'
;MLGRPFLLGAAAVLLGLGCGGDIGQAGGDGSGPEASNAGSGAPGEPGEGPGGGEPGEGLPEADPYSVTFECEPDADPSVAPLARLTVLQYERTLDALFASVPGAMDAARGALDQLPIDGEQEESFADMDGRISQRHIDGFINVADAVAAHVMADPARLSALAGDCANGGSLDRACFDAFIADFGRLAHRRPLSDAEIARYGELAGGVDAAEAYRGVIFSMLIAPPMLYHLELGGTEVDGRSELLDLSPHELASRLSYHLWQAPPDAELRATADDGSLMSESVFEAQVQRLYDDPRALETVVRFFGEWYRIDIFGGFATTPAFETFATGANADQALYDAAAEEIEALVAYHVEQGNYRDLFESDLNFARSQALADLYGVAPWDGTSDPGALPDGERAGLLTRAAMLISSNHGTNPFKRGAFIQRDILCTPVEPPPNLPPGALTPPPFDPMATTRERFEAKVESPTCAGCHATFTPFGMALEAYDGLGRFRTEEQLIDDDGNLLGSVPVDTQVSASFPEGMQELSGPVELSQALAESERANECFARHYFRYSFRRVEQPGDECVLSGLLERVGPTGSLRDALRQVALDPAFKRRLWR
;
A
#
# COMPACT_ATOMS: atom_id res chain seq x y z
N MET A 1 -3.25 10.33 25.23
CA MET A 1 -4.67 10.73 25.26
C MET A 1 -4.98 11.44 23.98
N LEU A 2 -5.51 10.75 23.01
CA LEU A 2 -6.34 11.28 21.94
C LEU A 2 -6.72 10.08 21.03
N GLY A 3 -7.74 9.34 21.47
CA GLY A 3 -8.45 8.43 20.58
C GLY A 3 -9.32 9.26 19.66
N ARG A 4 -9.07 9.20 18.36
CA ARG A 4 -10.06 9.53 17.34
C ARG A 4 -10.44 8.22 16.66
N PRO A 5 -11.71 7.87 16.62
CA PRO A 5 -12.14 6.74 15.82
C PRO A 5 -12.02 7.12 14.34
N PHE A 6 -11.32 6.31 13.57
CA PHE A 6 -11.45 6.30 12.12
C PHE A 6 -12.88 5.86 11.78
N LEU A 7 -13.71 6.80 11.37
CA LEU A 7 -14.97 6.51 10.71
C LEU A 7 -14.67 6.16 9.25
N LEU A 8 -14.40 4.90 9.00
CA LEU A 8 -14.46 4.35 7.65
C LEU A 8 -15.93 4.30 7.22
N GLY A 9 -16.27 5.17 6.31
CA GLY A 9 -17.57 5.13 5.64
C GLY A 9 -17.68 3.86 4.82
N ALA A 10 -18.62 2.98 5.20
CA ALA A 10 -18.97 1.81 4.43
C ALA A 10 -19.54 2.22 3.07
N ALA A 11 -18.72 2.18 2.04
CA ALA A 11 -19.15 2.12 0.65
C ALA A 11 -19.13 0.66 0.22
N ALA A 12 -20.28 0.00 0.29
CA ALA A 12 -20.47 -1.31 -0.31
C ALA A 12 -20.32 -1.18 -1.83
N VAL A 13 -19.14 -1.50 -2.36
CA VAL A 13 -18.93 -1.71 -3.79
C VAL A 13 -19.12 -3.19 -4.07
N LEU A 14 -20.29 -3.50 -4.62
CA LEU A 14 -20.58 -4.77 -5.29
C LEU A 14 -19.65 -4.88 -6.53
N LEU A 15 -18.50 -5.53 -6.36
CA LEU A 15 -17.70 -6.03 -7.47
C LEU A 15 -18.25 -7.37 -7.93
N GLY A 16 -19.30 -7.30 -8.74
CA GLY A 16 -19.72 -8.39 -9.60
C GLY A 16 -18.77 -8.46 -10.81
N LEU A 17 -17.72 -9.25 -10.73
CA LEU A 17 -17.01 -9.72 -11.92
C LEU A 17 -17.83 -10.83 -12.57
N GLY A 18 -18.87 -10.43 -13.30
CA GLY A 18 -19.59 -11.27 -14.22
C GLY A 18 -18.97 -11.19 -15.61
N CYS A 19 -18.16 -12.15 -16.00
CA CYS A 19 -17.98 -12.49 -17.40
C CYS A 19 -19.26 -13.16 -17.88
N GLY A 20 -20.25 -12.37 -18.31
CA GLY A 20 -21.45 -12.83 -18.98
C GLY A 20 -21.17 -13.07 -20.46
N GLY A 21 -20.96 -14.30 -20.84
CA GLY A 21 -21.09 -14.73 -22.22
C GLY A 21 -22.57 -14.95 -22.55
N ASP A 22 -23.13 -14.12 -23.39
CA ASP A 22 -24.47 -14.28 -23.96
C ASP A 22 -24.52 -15.52 -24.85
N ILE A 23 -25.36 -16.48 -24.45
CA ILE A 23 -25.81 -17.56 -25.34
C ILE A 23 -27.10 -17.07 -26.01
N GLY A 24 -26.99 -16.76 -27.30
CA GLY A 24 -28.12 -16.39 -28.12
C GLY A 24 -29.13 -17.51 -28.29
N GLN A 25 -30.41 -17.20 -28.14
CA GLN A 25 -31.51 -17.98 -28.68
C GLN A 25 -31.96 -17.38 -30.00
N ALA A 26 -32.03 -18.26 -31.00
CA ALA A 26 -32.53 -17.97 -32.33
C ALA A 26 -34.05 -17.85 -32.36
N GLY A 27 -34.56 -16.99 -33.26
CA GLY A 27 -35.98 -16.99 -33.64
C GLY A 27 -36.42 -15.82 -34.50
N GLY A 28 -36.44 -15.99 -35.82
CA GLY A 28 -37.56 -15.64 -36.67
C GLY A 28 -37.61 -14.29 -37.43
N ASP A 29 -37.30 -14.40 -38.71
CA ASP A 29 -37.96 -13.79 -39.89
C ASP A 29 -38.21 -12.26 -40.02
N GLY A 30 -37.76 -11.75 -41.19
CA GLY A 30 -38.44 -10.65 -41.86
C GLY A 30 -37.58 -9.72 -42.72
N SER A 31 -37.32 -10.17 -43.98
CA SER A 31 -37.27 -9.39 -45.26
C SER A 31 -36.64 -8.00 -45.35
N GLY A 32 -35.72 -7.88 -46.29
CA GLY A 32 -34.91 -6.80 -46.83
C GLY A 32 -35.68 -5.58 -47.40
N PRO A 33 -35.07 -4.69 -48.23
CA PRO A 33 -34.18 -5.01 -49.36
C PRO A 33 -32.93 -4.14 -49.54
N GLU A 34 -32.12 -4.57 -50.50
CA GLU A 34 -30.89 -4.01 -51.06
C GLU A 34 -30.98 -2.56 -51.54
N ALA A 35 -29.88 -1.83 -51.48
CA ALA A 35 -29.51 -0.87 -52.53
C ALA A 35 -27.99 -0.75 -52.64
N SER A 36 -27.55 -1.09 -53.81
CA SER A 36 -26.21 -1.00 -54.39
C SER A 36 -25.76 0.45 -54.61
N ASN A 37 -24.49 0.85 -54.54
CA ASN A 37 -23.58 0.97 -55.68
C ASN A 37 -22.38 1.89 -55.43
N ALA A 38 -21.23 1.41 -55.74
CA ALA A 38 -20.12 1.93 -56.54
C ALA A 38 -19.66 3.40 -56.39
N GLY A 39 -18.35 3.52 -56.24
CA GLY A 39 -17.61 4.74 -56.48
C GLY A 39 -16.13 4.65 -56.10
N SER A 40 -15.33 4.21 -57.06
CA SER A 40 -13.87 4.24 -57.10
C SER A 40 -13.28 5.64 -56.91
N GLY A 41 -12.17 5.74 -56.17
CA GLY A 41 -11.34 6.94 -56.15
C GLY A 41 -10.19 6.75 -55.17
N ALA A 42 -9.03 6.35 -55.66
CA ALA A 42 -7.77 6.41 -54.94
C ALA A 42 -7.31 7.87 -54.87
N PRO A 43 -6.82 8.32 -53.73
CA PRO A 43 -5.90 9.45 -53.64
C PRO A 43 -4.50 8.98 -53.23
N GLY A 44 -3.54 9.66 -53.82
CA GLY A 44 -2.13 9.41 -53.82
C GLY A 44 -1.46 9.51 -52.47
N GLU A 45 -0.28 8.93 -52.45
CA GLU A 45 0.67 8.94 -51.37
C GLU A 45 1.05 10.37 -50.95
N PRO A 46 1.04 10.69 -49.63
CA PRO A 46 1.77 11.86 -49.13
C PRO A 46 3.21 11.46 -48.77
N GLY A 47 4.11 12.28 -49.23
CA GLY A 47 5.54 12.11 -49.10
C GLY A 47 6.06 11.97 -47.65
N GLU A 48 7.15 11.23 -47.52
CA GLU A 48 7.93 11.04 -46.31
C GLU A 48 8.38 12.42 -45.76
N GLY A 49 7.86 12.77 -44.60
CA GLY A 49 8.42 13.77 -43.69
C GLY A 49 9.44 13.13 -42.75
N PRO A 50 10.46 13.83 -42.28
CA PRO A 50 11.58 13.24 -41.57
C PRO A 50 11.16 12.75 -40.17
N GLY A 51 11.39 11.46 -39.91
CA GLY A 51 11.72 10.84 -38.65
C GLY A 51 10.94 11.28 -37.41
N GLY A 52 9.76 10.75 -37.19
CA GLY A 52 9.23 10.51 -35.85
C GLY A 52 9.95 9.27 -35.31
N GLY A 53 10.85 9.45 -34.33
CA GLY A 53 11.43 8.34 -33.60
C GLY A 53 10.28 7.54 -32.96
N GLU A 54 10.30 6.23 -33.16
CA GLU A 54 9.46 5.31 -32.41
C GLU A 54 9.65 5.58 -30.92
N PRO A 55 8.59 5.49 -30.08
CA PRO A 55 8.77 5.50 -28.64
C PRO A 55 9.75 4.36 -28.32
N GLY A 56 10.89 4.73 -27.70
CA GLY A 56 11.97 3.80 -27.42
C GLY A 56 11.39 2.52 -26.80
N GLU A 57 11.77 1.37 -27.34
CA GLU A 57 11.56 0.08 -26.71
C GLU A 57 12.09 0.20 -25.28
N GLY A 58 11.19 0.22 -24.30
CA GLY A 58 11.58 0.08 -22.90
C GLY A 58 12.45 -1.16 -22.80
N LEU A 59 13.60 -1.02 -22.15
CA LEU A 59 14.41 -2.20 -21.83
C LEU A 59 13.46 -3.23 -21.19
N PRO A 60 13.59 -4.53 -21.51
CA PRO A 60 12.80 -5.56 -20.85
C PRO A 60 12.94 -5.36 -19.34
N GLU A 61 11.83 -5.23 -18.66
CA GLU A 61 11.78 -5.10 -17.22
C GLU A 61 12.49 -6.33 -16.64
N ALA A 62 13.60 -6.11 -15.95
CA ALA A 62 14.37 -7.21 -15.38
C ALA A 62 13.47 -7.92 -14.35
N ASP A 63 13.50 -9.26 -14.33
CA ASP A 63 12.85 -10.02 -13.29
C ASP A 63 13.39 -9.55 -11.91
N PRO A 64 12.58 -8.91 -11.06
CA PRO A 64 13.04 -8.37 -9.79
C PRO A 64 13.61 -9.46 -8.87
N TYR A 65 13.15 -10.69 -9.01
CA TYR A 65 13.67 -11.82 -8.24
C TYR A 65 15.05 -12.29 -8.69
N SER A 66 15.55 -11.83 -9.85
CA SER A 66 16.91 -12.07 -10.32
C SER A 66 17.96 -11.15 -9.68
N VAL A 67 17.55 -10.04 -9.04
CA VAL A 67 18.44 -9.14 -8.31
C VAL A 67 18.98 -9.85 -7.07
N THR A 68 20.30 -9.90 -6.94
CA THR A 68 21.00 -10.57 -5.83
C THR A 68 21.09 -9.69 -4.58
N PHE A 69 21.69 -10.21 -3.51
CA PHE A 69 22.02 -9.46 -2.30
C PHE A 69 23.55 -9.26 -2.19
N GLU A 70 24.28 -9.43 -3.27
CA GLU A 70 25.72 -9.20 -3.33
C GLU A 70 25.98 -7.74 -3.74
N CYS A 71 26.39 -6.91 -2.77
CA CYS A 71 26.63 -5.48 -3.00
C CYS A 71 27.79 -5.24 -3.97
N GLU A 72 27.52 -4.52 -5.05
CA GLU A 72 28.52 -3.94 -5.94
C GLU A 72 28.65 -2.44 -5.66
N PRO A 73 29.65 -1.99 -4.87
CA PRO A 73 29.71 -0.61 -4.35
C PRO A 73 29.77 0.48 -5.42
N ASP A 74 30.22 0.13 -6.62
CA ASP A 74 30.34 1.05 -7.75
C ASP A 74 29.13 1.00 -8.70
N ALA A 75 28.09 0.22 -8.38
CA ALA A 75 26.89 0.15 -9.18
C ALA A 75 26.09 1.46 -9.06
N ASP A 76 25.52 1.90 -10.19
CA ASP A 76 24.62 3.04 -10.20
C ASP A 76 23.28 2.69 -9.57
N PRO A 77 22.63 3.61 -8.84
CA PRO A 77 21.28 3.42 -8.40
C PRO A 77 20.35 3.28 -9.60
N SER A 78 19.27 2.55 -9.45
CA SER A 78 18.31 2.37 -10.52
C SER A 78 17.46 3.62 -10.76
N VAL A 79 16.84 3.69 -11.94
CA VAL A 79 15.97 4.81 -12.33
C VAL A 79 14.79 4.93 -11.39
N ALA A 80 14.60 6.12 -10.82
CA ALA A 80 13.45 6.41 -9.97
C ALA A 80 12.25 6.81 -10.84
N PRO A 81 11.07 6.16 -10.68
CA PRO A 81 9.87 6.55 -11.40
C PRO A 81 9.32 7.89 -10.91
N LEU A 82 8.51 8.53 -11.75
CA LEU A 82 7.69 9.64 -11.30
C LEU A 82 6.53 9.10 -10.44
N ALA A 83 6.59 9.35 -9.14
CA ALA A 83 5.58 8.91 -8.20
C ALA A 83 4.58 10.04 -7.87
N ARG A 84 3.27 9.73 -7.95
CA ARG A 84 2.20 10.61 -7.46
C ARG A 84 2.14 10.53 -5.93
N LEU A 85 1.74 11.61 -5.26
CA LEU A 85 1.36 11.50 -3.85
C LEU A 85 0.19 10.51 -3.70
N THR A 86 0.24 9.65 -2.69
CA THR A 86 -0.93 8.86 -2.29
C THR A 86 -2.04 9.79 -1.78
N VAL A 87 -3.26 9.28 -1.70
CA VAL A 87 -4.38 10.04 -1.12
C VAL A 87 -4.05 10.48 0.31
N LEU A 88 -3.45 9.61 1.11
CA LEU A 88 -3.00 9.95 2.46
C LEU A 88 -1.95 11.06 2.47
N GLN A 89 -0.93 10.97 1.60
CA GLN A 89 0.12 11.99 1.49
C GLN A 89 -0.45 13.33 1.03
N TYR A 90 -1.39 13.30 0.07
CA TYR A 90 -2.09 14.50 -0.40
C TYR A 90 -2.93 15.12 0.71
N GLU A 91 -3.71 14.33 1.45
CA GLU A 91 -4.51 14.78 2.60
C GLU A 91 -3.63 15.41 3.69
N ARG A 92 -2.54 14.74 4.09
CA ARG A 92 -1.59 15.28 5.08
C ARG A 92 -0.88 16.55 4.59
N THR A 93 -0.67 16.67 3.27
CA THR A 93 -0.10 17.88 2.68
C THR A 93 -1.10 19.04 2.73
N LEU A 94 -2.37 18.78 2.43
CA LEU A 94 -3.45 19.78 2.57
C LEU A 94 -3.61 20.21 4.02
N ASP A 95 -3.61 19.29 4.97
CA ASP A 95 -3.72 19.62 6.40
C ASP A 95 -2.58 20.55 6.85
N ALA A 96 -1.34 20.26 6.41
CA ALA A 96 -0.20 21.12 6.68
C ALA A 96 -0.30 22.51 6.01
N LEU A 97 -0.79 22.58 4.76
CA LEU A 97 -0.97 23.84 4.03
C LEU A 97 -2.03 24.74 4.67
N PHE A 98 -3.12 24.14 5.15
CA PHE A 98 -4.27 24.86 5.68
C PHE A 98 -4.41 24.77 7.21
N ALA A 99 -3.31 24.44 7.91
CA ALA A 99 -3.30 24.34 9.38
C ALA A 99 -3.78 25.61 10.09
N SER A 100 -3.58 26.80 9.48
CA SER A 100 -4.07 28.09 9.98
C SER A 100 -5.54 28.37 9.66
N VAL A 101 -6.20 27.56 8.82
CA VAL A 101 -7.56 27.80 8.30
C VAL A 101 -8.55 26.78 8.89
N PRO A 102 -9.33 27.16 9.93
CA PRO A 102 -10.28 26.23 10.54
C PRO A 102 -11.31 25.68 9.54
N GLY A 103 -11.55 24.37 9.56
CA GLY A 103 -12.55 23.68 8.74
C GLY A 103 -12.17 23.47 7.27
N ALA A 104 -10.93 23.77 6.86
CA ALA A 104 -10.48 23.54 5.48
C ALA A 104 -10.55 22.05 5.11
N MET A 105 -10.10 21.16 5.99
CA MET A 105 -10.15 19.70 5.76
C MET A 105 -11.59 19.17 5.77
N ASP A 106 -12.47 19.71 6.63
CA ASP A 106 -13.90 19.34 6.62
C ASP A 106 -14.55 19.73 5.28
N ALA A 107 -14.20 20.90 4.73
CA ALA A 107 -14.69 21.35 3.42
C ALA A 107 -14.19 20.46 2.26
N ALA A 108 -12.98 19.91 2.36
CA ALA A 108 -12.39 19.02 1.37
C ALA A 108 -12.92 17.58 1.46
N ARG A 109 -13.42 17.13 2.63
CA ARG A 109 -13.70 15.72 2.95
C ARG A 109 -14.51 15.00 1.87
N GLY A 110 -15.66 15.56 1.47
CA GLY A 110 -16.52 14.94 0.47
C GLY A 110 -15.89 14.80 -0.93
N ALA A 111 -14.88 15.61 -1.26
CA ALA A 111 -14.13 15.49 -2.51
C ALA A 111 -12.94 14.52 -2.36
N LEU A 112 -12.28 14.49 -1.20
CA LEU A 112 -11.24 13.52 -0.86
C LEU A 112 -11.78 12.10 -0.89
N ASP A 113 -12.96 11.85 -0.33
CA ASP A 113 -13.62 10.54 -0.31
C ASP A 113 -14.00 10.01 -1.71
N GLN A 114 -13.96 10.86 -2.74
CA GLN A 114 -14.22 10.49 -4.14
C GLN A 114 -12.94 10.16 -4.91
N LEU A 115 -11.75 10.41 -4.35
CA LEU A 115 -10.50 10.02 -4.99
C LEU A 115 -10.44 8.49 -5.09
N PRO A 116 -9.89 7.95 -6.19
CA PRO A 116 -9.63 6.52 -6.29
C PRO A 116 -8.71 6.03 -5.17
N ILE A 117 -8.97 4.82 -4.70
CA ILE A 117 -8.12 4.16 -3.70
C ILE A 117 -6.75 3.88 -4.33
N ASP A 118 -5.68 4.17 -3.60
CA ASP A 118 -4.32 3.82 -4.01
C ASP A 118 -4.09 2.31 -3.88
N GLY A 119 -3.20 1.75 -4.70
CA GLY A 119 -2.77 0.35 -4.57
C GLY A 119 -3.78 -0.70 -5.04
N GLU A 120 -4.68 -0.37 -5.97
CA GLU A 120 -5.65 -1.32 -6.57
C GLU A 120 -4.97 -2.51 -7.29
N GLN A 121 -3.67 -2.48 -7.51
CA GLN A 121 -2.94 -3.61 -8.10
C GLN A 121 -2.58 -4.63 -7.02
N GLU A 122 -2.81 -5.90 -7.30
CA GLU A 122 -2.65 -7.01 -6.34
C GLU A 122 -1.22 -7.18 -5.75
N GLU A 123 -0.21 -6.49 -6.26
CA GLU A 123 1.20 -6.72 -5.90
C GLU A 123 2.00 -5.44 -5.60
N SER A 124 1.34 -4.28 -5.45
CA SER A 124 2.04 -3.02 -5.23
C SER A 124 1.61 -2.30 -3.95
N PHE A 125 2.56 -1.65 -3.30
CA PHE A 125 2.28 -0.69 -2.25
C PHE A 125 1.59 0.55 -2.81
N ALA A 126 0.80 1.24 -1.98
CA ALA A 126 0.09 2.45 -2.36
C ALA A 126 1.01 3.51 -3.00
N ASP A 127 2.22 3.67 -2.46
CA ASP A 127 3.25 4.59 -2.94
C ASP A 127 3.84 4.22 -4.32
N MET A 128 3.63 3.00 -4.80
CA MET A 128 4.07 2.54 -6.12
C MET A 128 3.03 2.81 -7.21
N ASP A 129 1.79 3.16 -6.87
CA ASP A 129 0.74 3.47 -7.84
C ASP A 129 0.88 4.89 -8.38
N GLY A 130 1.78 5.04 -9.36
CA GLY A 130 2.00 6.33 -10.05
C GLY A 130 0.93 6.70 -11.09
N ARG A 131 -0.05 5.83 -11.35
CA ARG A 131 -1.05 6.05 -12.40
C ARG A 131 -2.00 7.18 -12.03
N ILE A 132 -2.38 7.95 -13.05
CA ILE A 132 -3.41 8.97 -12.94
C ILE A 132 -4.55 8.66 -13.91
N SER A 133 -5.77 8.63 -13.41
CA SER A 133 -6.98 8.48 -14.20
C SER A 133 -7.75 9.79 -14.27
N GLN A 134 -8.76 9.88 -15.14
CA GLN A 134 -9.66 11.02 -15.18
C GLN A 134 -10.33 11.26 -13.83
N ARG A 135 -10.66 10.20 -13.08
CA ARG A 135 -11.25 10.31 -11.73
C ARG A 135 -10.29 10.99 -10.73
N HIS A 136 -8.98 10.72 -10.81
CA HIS A 136 -7.99 11.44 -10.00
C HIS A 136 -7.98 12.93 -10.34
N ILE A 137 -7.96 13.27 -11.66
CA ILE A 137 -7.93 14.67 -12.12
C ILE A 137 -9.18 15.40 -11.62
N ASP A 138 -10.36 14.83 -11.82
CA ASP A 138 -11.64 15.39 -11.38
C ASP A 138 -11.68 15.54 -9.85
N GLY A 139 -11.18 14.54 -9.11
CA GLY A 139 -11.09 14.57 -7.66
C GLY A 139 -10.18 15.69 -7.15
N PHE A 140 -8.96 15.82 -7.69
CA PHE A 140 -8.04 16.90 -7.31
C PHE A 140 -8.62 18.29 -7.62
N ILE A 141 -9.30 18.47 -8.76
CA ILE A 141 -9.99 19.70 -9.10
C ILE A 141 -11.09 19.99 -8.07
N ASN A 142 -11.92 19.02 -7.71
CA ASN A 142 -12.99 19.18 -6.75
C ASN A 142 -12.45 19.52 -5.34
N VAL A 143 -11.37 18.89 -4.91
CA VAL A 143 -10.70 19.21 -3.63
C VAL A 143 -10.17 20.64 -3.65
N ALA A 144 -9.45 21.03 -4.70
CA ALA A 144 -8.89 22.37 -4.85
C ALA A 144 -9.98 23.45 -4.85
N ASP A 145 -11.10 23.21 -5.56
CA ASP A 145 -12.22 24.14 -5.59
C ASP A 145 -12.91 24.25 -4.23
N ALA A 146 -13.16 23.13 -3.55
CA ALA A 146 -13.81 23.11 -2.23
C ALA A 146 -12.99 23.87 -1.19
N VAL A 147 -11.68 23.65 -1.13
CA VAL A 147 -10.78 24.34 -0.20
C VAL A 147 -10.65 25.81 -0.53
N ALA A 148 -10.44 26.16 -1.82
CA ALA A 148 -10.35 27.55 -2.25
C ALA A 148 -11.65 28.31 -1.95
N ALA A 149 -12.81 27.73 -2.24
CA ALA A 149 -14.12 28.32 -1.92
C ALA A 149 -14.30 28.49 -0.40
N HIS A 150 -13.87 27.54 0.42
CA HIS A 150 -13.94 27.63 1.88
C HIS A 150 -13.08 28.78 2.43
N VAL A 151 -11.86 28.95 1.92
CA VAL A 151 -10.98 30.08 2.30
C VAL A 151 -11.63 31.41 1.96
N MET A 152 -12.18 31.52 0.73
CA MET A 152 -12.76 32.78 0.24
C MET A 152 -14.12 33.12 0.84
N ALA A 153 -14.80 32.17 1.48
CA ALA A 153 -16.10 32.41 2.11
C ALA A 153 -16.04 33.28 3.38
N ASP A 154 -14.85 33.45 3.97
CA ASP A 154 -14.64 34.22 5.18
C ASP A 154 -13.32 35.01 5.12
N PRO A 155 -13.36 36.37 5.15
CA PRO A 155 -12.16 37.19 5.15
C PRO A 155 -11.15 36.83 6.26
N ALA A 156 -11.61 36.34 7.41
CA ALA A 156 -10.71 35.93 8.49
C ALA A 156 -9.87 34.70 8.11
N ARG A 157 -10.42 33.79 7.30
CA ARG A 157 -9.68 32.60 6.77
C ARG A 157 -8.62 33.02 5.76
N LEU A 158 -8.96 33.98 4.88
CA LEU A 158 -7.98 34.54 3.95
C LEU A 158 -6.87 35.28 4.69
N SER A 159 -7.19 36.08 5.71
CA SER A 159 -6.17 36.71 6.57
C SER A 159 -5.29 35.69 7.27
N ALA A 160 -5.86 34.59 7.77
CA ALA A 160 -5.10 33.54 8.44
C ALA A 160 -4.10 32.84 7.51
N LEU A 161 -4.42 32.76 6.21
CA LEU A 161 -3.57 32.13 5.20
C LEU A 161 -2.59 33.09 4.53
N ALA A 162 -3.04 34.32 4.19
CA ALA A 162 -2.32 35.25 3.35
C ALA A 162 -1.95 36.58 4.06
N GLY A 163 -2.33 36.73 5.33
CA GLY A 163 -2.15 37.96 6.10
C GLY A 163 -3.27 38.99 5.88
N ASP A 164 -3.36 39.94 6.81
CA ASP A 164 -4.45 40.96 6.81
C ASP A 164 -4.46 41.86 5.56
N CYS A 165 -3.31 42.04 4.91
CA CYS A 165 -3.19 42.81 3.67
C CYS A 165 -4.00 42.22 2.51
N ALA A 166 -4.33 40.93 2.56
CA ALA A 166 -5.13 40.25 1.53
C ALA A 166 -6.60 40.76 1.47
N ASN A 167 -7.11 41.37 2.54
CA ASN A 167 -8.47 41.86 2.65
C ASN A 167 -8.62 43.39 2.37
N GLY A 168 -7.64 44.02 1.75
CA GLY A 168 -7.56 45.50 1.58
C GLY A 168 -8.52 46.13 0.57
N GLY A 169 -9.50 45.40 0.01
CA GLY A 169 -10.48 45.88 -0.97
C GLY A 169 -9.93 46.14 -2.39
N SER A 170 -8.62 46.33 -2.53
CA SER A 170 -7.88 46.32 -3.80
C SER A 170 -6.66 45.45 -3.64
N LEU A 171 -6.23 44.82 -4.74
CA LEU A 171 -5.07 43.93 -4.72
C LEU A 171 -3.79 44.72 -4.36
N ASP A 172 -3.20 44.45 -3.21
CA ASP A 172 -1.85 44.86 -2.88
C ASP A 172 -0.87 43.87 -3.52
N ARG A 173 -0.13 44.33 -4.51
CA ARG A 173 0.77 43.47 -5.28
C ARG A 173 1.89 42.88 -4.44
N ALA A 174 2.46 43.64 -3.50
CA ALA A 174 3.53 43.14 -2.65
C ALA A 174 3.04 42.05 -1.69
N CYS A 175 1.86 42.25 -1.12
CA CYS A 175 1.18 41.26 -0.29
C CYS A 175 0.87 39.96 -1.09
N PHE A 176 0.36 40.14 -2.29
CA PHE A 176 0.01 39.00 -3.17
C PHE A 176 1.23 38.18 -3.60
N ASP A 177 2.32 38.86 -3.98
CA ASP A 177 3.57 38.19 -4.34
C ASP A 177 4.21 37.47 -3.15
N ALA A 178 4.15 38.06 -1.94
CA ALA A 178 4.59 37.37 -0.73
C ALA A 178 3.74 36.13 -0.42
N PHE A 179 2.42 36.21 -0.56
CA PHE A 179 1.53 35.06 -0.42
C PHE A 179 1.88 33.96 -1.43
N ILE A 180 2.08 34.31 -2.71
CA ILE A 180 2.49 33.33 -3.75
C ILE A 180 3.77 32.62 -3.34
N ALA A 181 4.77 33.39 -2.85
CA ALA A 181 6.06 32.83 -2.43
C ALA A 181 5.91 31.88 -1.23
N ASP A 182 5.18 32.30 -0.18
CA ASP A 182 5.04 31.55 1.06
C ASP A 182 4.15 30.33 0.90
N PHE A 183 2.97 30.47 0.31
CA PHE A 183 2.06 29.36 0.06
C PHE A 183 2.64 28.38 -0.96
N GLY A 184 3.23 28.89 -2.04
CA GLY A 184 3.86 28.07 -3.07
C GLY A 184 5.08 27.32 -2.57
N ARG A 185 5.85 27.88 -1.64
CA ARG A 185 6.94 27.18 -0.97
C ARG A 185 6.46 25.94 -0.22
N LEU A 186 5.32 26.00 0.44
CA LEU A 186 4.73 24.87 1.14
C LEU A 186 4.13 23.86 0.14
N ALA A 187 3.37 24.33 -0.85
CA ALA A 187 2.72 23.50 -1.84
C ALA A 187 3.72 22.78 -2.75
N HIS A 188 4.79 23.45 -3.18
CA HIS A 188 5.85 22.87 -4.01
C HIS A 188 7.00 22.25 -3.20
N ARG A 189 6.96 22.36 -1.87
CA ARG A 189 7.96 21.83 -0.93
C ARG A 189 9.39 22.37 -1.16
N ARG A 190 9.52 23.50 -1.85
CA ARG A 190 10.73 24.26 -2.12
C ARG A 190 10.41 25.74 -2.36
N PRO A 191 11.38 26.65 -2.23
CA PRO A 191 11.18 28.03 -2.68
C PRO A 191 10.79 28.08 -4.16
N LEU A 192 9.85 28.97 -4.49
CA LEU A 192 9.54 29.27 -5.88
C LEU A 192 10.62 30.14 -6.50
N SER A 193 10.92 29.95 -7.76
CA SER A 193 11.73 30.89 -8.55
C SER A 193 10.96 32.18 -8.85
N ASP A 194 11.68 33.27 -9.13
CA ASP A 194 11.06 34.54 -9.53
C ASP A 194 10.13 34.39 -10.74
N ALA A 195 10.48 33.49 -11.68
CA ALA A 195 9.65 33.18 -12.85
C ALA A 195 8.36 32.47 -12.49
N GLU A 196 8.36 31.59 -11.49
CA GLU A 196 7.15 30.93 -10.98
C GLU A 196 6.26 31.90 -10.23
N ILE A 197 6.84 32.76 -9.37
CA ILE A 197 6.12 33.82 -8.68
C ILE A 197 5.45 34.76 -9.69
N ALA A 198 6.20 35.19 -10.71
CA ALA A 198 5.66 36.04 -11.77
C ALA A 198 4.50 35.38 -12.53
N ARG A 199 4.63 34.09 -12.87
CA ARG A 199 3.59 33.32 -13.57
C ARG A 199 2.30 33.21 -12.75
N TYR A 200 2.38 32.84 -11.46
CA TYR A 200 1.21 32.82 -10.59
C TYR A 200 0.66 34.24 -10.38
N GLY A 201 1.51 35.25 -10.37
CA GLY A 201 1.14 36.65 -10.29
C GLY A 201 0.30 37.16 -11.48
N GLU A 202 0.39 36.51 -12.65
CA GLU A 202 -0.43 36.82 -13.84
C GLU A 202 -1.93 36.49 -13.62
N LEU A 203 -2.24 35.59 -12.67
CA LEU A 203 -3.64 35.26 -12.32
C LEU A 203 -4.43 36.45 -11.77
N ALA A 204 -3.74 37.52 -11.34
CA ALA A 204 -4.38 38.76 -10.93
C ALA A 204 -4.82 39.67 -12.12
N GLY A 205 -4.51 39.28 -13.35
CA GLY A 205 -4.80 40.09 -14.54
C GLY A 205 -6.30 40.17 -14.87
N GLY A 206 -6.91 41.34 -14.64
CA GLY A 206 -8.30 41.58 -15.04
C GLY A 206 -9.38 41.03 -14.11
N VAL A 207 -8.99 40.55 -12.92
CA VAL A 207 -9.90 40.00 -11.89
C VAL A 207 -9.78 40.84 -10.60
N ASP A 208 -10.75 40.70 -9.68
CA ASP A 208 -10.65 41.31 -8.35
C ASP A 208 -9.65 40.58 -7.44
N ALA A 209 -9.34 41.18 -6.28
CA ALA A 209 -8.36 40.62 -5.37
C ALA A 209 -8.76 39.23 -4.84
N ALA A 210 -10.04 39.02 -4.52
CA ALA A 210 -10.52 37.75 -3.99
C ALA A 210 -10.38 36.64 -5.04
N GLU A 211 -10.73 36.91 -6.29
CA GLU A 211 -10.60 35.95 -7.40
C GLU A 211 -9.12 35.65 -7.72
N ALA A 212 -8.22 36.64 -7.58
CA ALA A 212 -6.78 36.43 -7.72
C ALA A 212 -6.22 35.45 -6.67
N TYR A 213 -6.51 35.65 -5.37
CA TYR A 213 -6.11 34.73 -4.32
C TYR A 213 -6.72 33.31 -4.51
N ARG A 214 -8.01 33.23 -4.83
CA ARG A 214 -8.68 31.95 -5.17
C ARG A 214 -7.99 31.23 -6.31
N GLY A 215 -7.65 31.97 -7.37
CA GLY A 215 -6.97 31.41 -8.55
C GLY A 215 -5.60 30.83 -8.22
N VAL A 216 -4.80 31.50 -7.35
CA VAL A 216 -3.51 30.98 -6.91
C VAL A 216 -3.66 29.72 -6.07
N ILE A 217 -4.54 29.74 -5.04
CA ILE A 217 -4.80 28.56 -4.20
C ILE A 217 -5.19 27.37 -5.07
N PHE A 218 -6.21 27.54 -5.91
CA PHE A 218 -6.70 26.48 -6.80
C PHE A 218 -5.58 25.95 -7.70
N SER A 219 -4.87 26.84 -8.40
CA SER A 219 -3.85 26.45 -9.40
C SER A 219 -2.67 25.73 -8.76
N MET A 220 -2.24 26.14 -7.55
CA MET A 220 -1.14 25.46 -6.85
C MET A 220 -1.54 24.07 -6.34
N LEU A 221 -2.79 23.89 -5.90
CA LEU A 221 -3.27 22.60 -5.39
C LEU A 221 -3.39 21.51 -6.48
N ILE A 222 -3.56 21.90 -7.74
CA ILE A 222 -3.59 20.97 -8.88
C ILE A 222 -2.29 20.94 -9.70
N ALA A 223 -1.28 21.70 -9.28
CA ALA A 223 -0.01 21.76 -10.00
C ALA A 223 0.79 20.46 -9.84
N PRO A 224 1.55 20.02 -10.88
CA PRO A 224 2.39 18.84 -10.75
C PRO A 224 3.34 18.84 -9.55
N PRO A 225 3.99 19.96 -9.14
CA PRO A 225 4.79 19.97 -7.93
C PRO A 225 4.02 19.69 -6.63
N MET A 226 2.71 19.94 -6.59
CA MET A 226 1.85 19.57 -5.46
C MET A 226 1.51 18.08 -5.48
N LEU A 227 1.21 17.54 -6.67
CA LEU A 227 0.63 16.21 -6.82
C LEU A 227 1.67 15.07 -6.94
N TYR A 228 2.93 15.39 -7.23
CA TYR A 228 3.98 14.41 -7.48
C TYR A 228 5.23 14.67 -6.63
N HIS A 229 5.97 13.61 -6.38
CA HIS A 229 7.33 13.68 -5.86
C HIS A 229 8.27 14.08 -7.01
N LEU A 230 8.40 15.39 -7.24
CA LEU A 230 9.29 15.91 -8.29
C LEU A 230 10.71 16.05 -7.74
N GLU A 231 11.65 15.34 -8.35
CA GLU A 231 13.07 15.33 -8.00
C GLU A 231 13.85 15.69 -9.26
N LEU A 232 13.78 16.95 -9.68
CA LEU A 232 14.29 17.46 -10.95
C LEU A 232 15.58 18.28 -10.81
N GLY A 233 15.92 18.65 -9.57
CA GLY A 233 17.12 19.41 -9.22
C GLY A 233 18.22 18.51 -8.72
N GLY A 234 19.33 19.14 -8.31
CA GLY A 234 20.44 18.44 -7.71
C GLY A 234 21.78 18.77 -8.36
N THR A 235 22.81 18.06 -7.91
CA THR A 235 24.19 18.23 -8.39
C THR A 235 24.64 16.98 -9.13
N GLU A 236 25.25 17.15 -10.30
CA GLU A 236 25.82 16.05 -11.06
C GLU A 236 26.90 15.30 -10.24
N VAL A 237 26.80 13.99 -10.23
CA VAL A 237 27.79 13.12 -9.58
C VAL A 237 28.88 12.77 -10.62
N ASP A 238 30.13 13.05 -10.30
CA ASP A 238 31.28 12.74 -11.14
C ASP A 238 31.20 13.27 -12.60
N GLY A 239 30.47 14.39 -12.81
CA GLY A 239 30.24 14.99 -14.11
C GLY A 239 29.25 14.24 -14.99
N ARG A 240 28.45 13.36 -14.42
CA ARG A 240 27.40 12.58 -15.08
C ARG A 240 26.08 13.31 -14.95
N SER A 241 25.55 13.82 -16.05
CA SER A 241 24.28 14.57 -16.07
C SER A 241 23.04 13.72 -15.79
N GLU A 242 23.15 12.40 -15.97
CA GLU A 242 22.09 11.44 -15.70
C GLU A 242 22.03 11.00 -14.23
N LEU A 243 23.12 11.16 -13.45
CA LEU A 243 23.18 10.80 -12.04
C LEU A 243 23.30 12.05 -11.17
N LEU A 244 22.30 12.31 -10.35
CA LEU A 244 22.21 13.50 -9.52
C LEU A 244 22.16 13.14 -8.04
N ASP A 245 22.95 13.84 -7.22
CA ASP A 245 22.64 13.99 -5.81
C ASP A 245 21.46 14.96 -5.69
N LEU A 246 20.43 14.60 -4.93
CA LEU A 246 19.23 15.41 -4.77
C LEU A 246 19.55 16.80 -4.21
N SER A 247 18.77 17.81 -4.60
CA SER A 247 18.84 19.12 -3.95
C SER A 247 18.40 19.01 -2.47
N PRO A 248 18.81 19.95 -1.60
CA PRO A 248 18.45 19.90 -0.18
C PRO A 248 16.93 19.82 0.06
N HIS A 249 16.11 20.52 -0.74
CA HIS A 249 14.66 20.52 -0.61
C HIS A 249 14.02 19.21 -1.10
N GLU A 250 14.55 18.61 -2.16
CA GLU A 250 14.09 17.30 -2.64
C GLU A 250 14.46 16.20 -1.65
N LEU A 251 15.65 16.27 -1.06
CA LEU A 251 16.08 15.34 -0.01
C LEU A 251 15.20 15.48 1.25
N ALA A 252 14.91 16.70 1.67
CA ALA A 252 13.98 16.98 2.79
C ALA A 252 12.58 16.42 2.52
N SER A 253 12.06 16.62 1.30
CA SER A 253 10.77 16.08 0.87
C SER A 253 10.78 14.55 0.88
N ARG A 254 11.77 13.91 0.24
CA ARG A 254 11.91 12.46 0.21
C ARG A 254 11.95 11.86 1.62
N LEU A 255 12.77 12.42 2.50
CA LEU A 255 12.92 11.97 3.88
C LEU A 255 11.63 12.09 4.68
N SER A 256 10.94 13.23 4.59
CA SER A 256 9.71 13.47 5.33
C SER A 256 8.57 12.55 4.88
N TYR A 257 8.37 12.39 3.57
CA TYR A 257 7.32 11.48 3.08
C TYR A 257 7.67 10.01 3.32
N HIS A 258 8.95 9.63 3.29
CA HIS A 258 9.37 8.28 3.64
C HIS A 258 9.05 7.93 5.09
N LEU A 259 9.34 8.82 6.04
CA LEU A 259 9.18 8.54 7.47
C LEU A 259 7.80 8.95 8.03
N TRP A 260 7.17 10.00 7.50
CA TRP A 260 5.96 10.59 8.06
C TRP A 260 4.74 10.56 7.14
N GLN A 261 4.92 10.18 5.87
CA GLN A 261 3.87 10.28 4.84
C GLN A 261 3.25 11.70 4.79
N ALA A 262 4.07 12.73 5.05
CA ALA A 262 3.66 14.12 5.20
C ALA A 262 4.78 15.06 4.71
N PRO A 263 4.47 16.35 4.37
CA PRO A 263 5.48 17.30 3.94
C PRO A 263 6.47 17.64 5.06
N PRO A 264 7.69 18.14 4.69
CA PRO A 264 8.70 18.53 5.67
C PRO A 264 8.18 19.57 6.68
N ASP A 265 8.50 19.40 7.95
CA ASP A 265 8.22 20.40 8.98
C ASP A 265 9.13 21.62 8.89
N ALA A 266 8.91 22.61 9.76
CA ALA A 266 9.66 23.86 9.73
C ALA A 266 11.17 23.68 9.99
N GLU A 267 11.53 22.73 10.87
CA GLU A 267 12.94 22.44 11.20
C GLU A 267 13.65 21.80 10.00
N LEU A 268 13.05 20.77 9.41
CA LEU A 268 13.64 20.11 8.25
C LEU A 268 13.74 21.07 7.04
N ARG A 269 12.72 21.93 6.84
CA ARG A 269 12.80 22.98 5.80
C ARG A 269 13.93 23.97 6.06
N ALA A 270 14.17 24.36 7.31
CA ALA A 270 15.25 25.29 7.64
C ALA A 270 16.63 24.70 7.31
N THR A 271 16.87 23.40 7.59
CA THR A 271 18.12 22.73 7.22
C THR A 271 18.29 22.56 5.70
N ALA A 272 17.18 22.48 4.97
CA ALA A 272 17.21 22.49 3.50
C ALA A 272 17.51 23.88 2.94
N ASP A 273 16.97 24.95 3.55
CA ASP A 273 17.15 26.33 3.11
C ASP A 273 18.59 26.83 3.26
N ASP A 274 19.24 26.51 4.36
CA ASP A 274 20.64 26.90 4.61
C ASP A 274 21.65 25.89 4.01
N GLY A 275 21.16 24.80 3.41
CA GLY A 275 21.97 23.75 2.79
C GLY A 275 22.67 22.82 3.77
N SER A 276 22.49 22.99 5.08
CA SER A 276 23.16 22.16 6.10
C SER A 276 22.69 20.70 6.07
N LEU A 277 21.49 20.42 5.53
CA LEU A 277 20.97 19.06 5.35
C LEU A 277 21.90 18.17 4.50
N MET A 278 22.72 18.76 3.63
CA MET A 278 23.68 18.03 2.80
C MET A 278 24.91 17.56 3.59
N SER A 279 25.12 18.03 4.79
CA SER A 279 26.13 17.53 5.71
C SER A 279 25.67 16.22 6.33
N GLU A 280 26.52 15.19 6.31
CA GLU A 280 26.20 13.85 6.80
C GLU A 280 25.71 13.87 8.25
N SER A 281 26.40 14.57 9.15
CA SER A 281 26.01 14.66 10.56
C SER A 281 24.66 15.34 10.79
N VAL A 282 24.30 16.35 9.97
CA VAL A 282 22.98 17.00 10.06
C VAL A 282 21.91 16.09 9.48
N PHE A 283 22.20 15.43 8.36
CA PHE A 283 21.27 14.47 7.76
C PHE A 283 20.95 13.32 8.69
N GLU A 284 21.96 12.68 9.28
CA GLU A 284 21.78 11.62 10.27
C GLU A 284 20.96 12.08 11.49
N ALA A 285 21.23 13.31 11.98
CA ALA A 285 20.47 13.88 13.08
C ALA A 285 19.00 14.10 12.73
N GLN A 286 18.71 14.57 11.48
CA GLN A 286 17.33 14.71 11.00
C GLN A 286 16.66 13.35 10.78
N VAL A 287 17.33 12.37 10.21
CA VAL A 287 16.81 10.99 10.10
C VAL A 287 16.43 10.46 11.48
N GLN A 288 17.33 10.59 12.49
CA GLN A 288 17.05 10.14 13.84
C GLN A 288 15.86 10.87 14.46
N ARG A 289 15.80 12.22 14.33
CA ARG A 289 14.70 13.03 14.86
C ARG A 289 13.35 12.63 14.24
N LEU A 290 13.31 12.47 12.91
CA LEU A 290 12.07 12.10 12.22
C LEU A 290 11.67 10.67 12.60
N TYR A 291 12.61 9.78 12.78
CA TYR A 291 12.36 8.39 13.14
C TYR A 291 11.87 8.23 14.60
N ASP A 292 12.30 9.11 15.50
CA ASP A 292 11.86 9.13 16.90
C ASP A 292 10.46 9.76 17.09
N ASP A 293 9.91 10.38 16.05
CA ASP A 293 8.55 10.92 16.06
C ASP A 293 7.52 9.78 15.89
N PRO A 294 6.40 9.79 16.64
CA PRO A 294 5.37 8.76 16.53
C PRO A 294 4.83 8.50 15.12
N ARG A 295 4.88 9.49 14.23
CA ARG A 295 4.46 9.36 12.83
C ARG A 295 5.29 8.33 12.06
N ALA A 296 6.56 8.13 12.44
CA ALA A 296 7.40 7.11 11.81
C ALA A 296 6.89 5.70 12.14
N LEU A 297 6.48 5.47 13.39
CA LEU A 297 5.87 4.19 13.77
C LEU A 297 4.55 3.95 13.01
N GLU A 298 3.69 4.97 12.86
CA GLU A 298 2.48 4.88 12.04
C GLU A 298 2.80 4.47 10.59
N THR A 299 3.88 5.03 10.02
CA THR A 299 4.33 4.69 8.66
C THR A 299 4.80 3.25 8.56
N VAL A 300 5.53 2.75 9.55
CA VAL A 300 5.98 1.35 9.59
C VAL A 300 4.80 0.40 9.76
N VAL A 301 3.87 0.69 10.66
CA VAL A 301 2.65 -0.11 10.85
C VAL A 301 1.86 -0.16 9.55
N ARG A 302 1.74 0.97 8.83
CA ARG A 302 1.11 1.03 7.51
C ARG A 302 1.83 0.14 6.49
N PHE A 303 3.17 0.16 6.44
CA PHE A 303 3.93 -0.74 5.56
C PHE A 303 3.53 -2.21 5.77
N PHE A 304 3.47 -2.66 7.01
CA PHE A 304 3.05 -4.03 7.32
C PHE A 304 1.57 -4.26 6.98
N GLY A 305 0.70 -3.29 7.22
CA GLY A 305 -0.71 -3.35 6.84
C GLY A 305 -0.91 -3.57 5.34
N GLU A 306 -0.20 -2.81 4.51
CA GLU A 306 -0.22 -2.95 3.06
C GLU A 306 0.44 -4.27 2.59
N TRP A 307 1.58 -4.65 3.16
CA TRP A 307 2.25 -5.90 2.83
C TRP A 307 1.39 -7.12 3.13
N TYR A 308 0.80 -7.19 4.32
CA TYR A 308 -0.06 -8.30 4.75
C TYR A 308 -1.51 -8.15 4.26
N ARG A 309 -1.87 -7.04 3.60
CA ARG A 309 -3.21 -6.76 3.04
C ARG A 309 -4.33 -6.89 4.06
N ILE A 310 -4.08 -6.46 5.29
CA ILE A 310 -5.01 -6.57 6.40
C ILE A 310 -6.21 -5.62 6.31
N ASP A 311 -6.21 -4.67 5.38
CA ASP A 311 -7.28 -3.72 5.09
C ASP A 311 -8.29 -4.23 4.05
N ILE A 312 -8.03 -5.40 3.42
CA ILE A 312 -8.86 -5.96 2.37
C ILE A 312 -9.80 -7.04 2.92
N PHE A 313 -11.00 -6.63 3.31
CA PHE A 313 -12.04 -7.56 3.76
C PHE A 313 -13.38 -7.32 3.06
N GLY A 314 -13.91 -8.37 2.43
CA GLY A 314 -15.15 -8.32 1.65
C GLY A 314 -16.45 -8.50 2.46
N GLY A 315 -16.37 -8.61 3.79
CA GLY A 315 -17.52 -8.89 4.65
C GLY A 315 -17.80 -10.39 4.83
N PHE A 316 -18.63 -10.72 5.81
CA PHE A 316 -19.06 -12.09 6.10
C PHE A 316 -20.28 -12.50 5.29
N ALA A 317 -20.39 -13.80 4.98
CA ALA A 317 -21.55 -14.37 4.32
C ALA A 317 -22.79 -14.34 5.24
N THR A 318 -23.96 -14.31 4.62
CA THR A 318 -25.26 -14.36 5.31
C THR A 318 -26.03 -15.64 4.95
N THR A 319 -25.32 -16.77 4.89
CA THR A 319 -25.90 -18.09 4.57
C THR A 319 -26.26 -18.84 5.84
N PRO A 320 -27.28 -19.74 5.82
CA PRO A 320 -27.61 -20.57 6.99
C PRO A 320 -26.43 -21.36 7.52
N ALA A 321 -25.57 -21.87 6.63
CA ALA A 321 -24.33 -22.56 7.00
C ALA A 321 -23.39 -21.66 7.79
N PHE A 322 -23.21 -20.40 7.36
CA PHE A 322 -22.35 -19.45 8.08
C PHE A 322 -22.98 -19.03 9.43
N GLU A 323 -24.28 -18.82 9.50
CA GLU A 323 -24.97 -18.48 10.75
C GLU A 323 -24.81 -19.59 11.80
N THR A 324 -24.93 -20.86 11.40
CA THR A 324 -24.68 -22.00 12.29
C THR A 324 -23.21 -22.05 12.72
N PHE A 325 -22.29 -21.91 11.79
CA PHE A 325 -20.84 -21.92 12.01
C PHE A 325 -20.40 -20.78 12.96
N ALA A 326 -20.95 -19.59 12.77
CA ALA A 326 -20.62 -18.40 13.56
C ALA A 326 -21.37 -18.34 14.91
N THR A 327 -22.18 -19.35 15.24
CA THR A 327 -22.94 -19.37 16.51
C THR A 327 -22.02 -19.14 17.70
N GLY A 328 -22.36 -18.14 18.52
CA GLY A 328 -21.58 -17.73 19.69
C GLY A 328 -20.41 -16.78 19.40
N ALA A 329 -20.17 -16.42 18.13
CA ALA A 329 -19.21 -15.39 17.75
C ALA A 329 -19.97 -14.17 17.17
N ASN A 330 -19.49 -12.96 17.47
CA ASN A 330 -19.97 -11.74 16.83
C ASN A 330 -19.18 -11.55 15.51
N ALA A 331 -19.57 -12.29 14.47
CA ALA A 331 -18.92 -12.24 13.15
C ALA A 331 -19.47 -11.04 12.36
N ASP A 332 -18.91 -9.87 12.60
CA ASP A 332 -19.27 -8.61 11.95
C ASP A 332 -18.01 -7.81 11.56
N GLN A 333 -18.19 -6.65 10.93
CA GLN A 333 -17.08 -5.78 10.56
C GLN A 333 -16.22 -5.38 11.76
N ALA A 334 -16.83 -5.16 12.93
CA ALA A 334 -16.10 -4.76 14.13
C ALA A 334 -15.15 -5.85 14.65
N LEU A 335 -15.47 -7.13 14.43
CA LEU A 335 -14.55 -8.23 14.73
C LEU A 335 -13.32 -8.18 13.82
N TYR A 336 -13.52 -7.94 12.51
CA TYR A 336 -12.41 -7.83 11.57
C TYR A 336 -11.55 -6.61 11.86
N ASP A 337 -12.16 -5.44 12.12
CA ASP A 337 -11.45 -4.22 12.48
C ASP A 337 -10.59 -4.44 13.73
N ALA A 338 -11.14 -5.11 14.76
CA ALA A 338 -10.40 -5.46 15.97
C ALA A 338 -9.24 -6.44 15.71
N ALA A 339 -9.39 -7.35 14.74
CA ALA A 339 -8.32 -8.25 14.33
C ALA A 339 -7.22 -7.51 13.54
N ALA A 340 -7.58 -6.52 12.73
CA ALA A 340 -6.62 -5.64 12.06
C ALA A 340 -5.85 -4.79 13.09
N GLU A 341 -6.55 -4.17 14.05
CA GLU A 341 -5.92 -3.42 15.16
C GLU A 341 -4.96 -4.30 16.00
N GLU A 342 -5.24 -5.59 16.15
CA GLU A 342 -4.32 -6.52 16.81
C GLU A 342 -2.99 -6.64 16.06
N ILE A 343 -3.03 -6.78 14.71
CA ILE A 343 -1.83 -6.82 13.86
C ILE A 343 -1.03 -5.52 14.01
N GLU A 344 -1.68 -4.38 13.96
CA GLU A 344 -1.04 -3.07 14.14
C GLU A 344 -0.33 -2.98 15.50
N ALA A 345 -0.99 -3.42 16.57
CA ALA A 345 -0.43 -3.40 17.92
C ALA A 345 0.77 -4.37 18.07
N LEU A 346 0.69 -5.56 17.47
CA LEU A 346 1.77 -6.54 17.46
C LEU A 346 2.98 -5.99 16.71
N VAL A 347 2.78 -5.43 15.52
CA VAL A 347 3.85 -4.80 14.73
C VAL A 347 4.48 -3.64 15.51
N ALA A 348 3.66 -2.72 16.04
CA ALA A 348 4.15 -1.57 16.80
C ALA A 348 5.01 -2.01 18.00
N TYR A 349 4.57 -3.03 18.74
CA TYR A 349 5.32 -3.55 19.89
C TYR A 349 6.68 -4.11 19.47
N HIS A 350 6.72 -4.95 18.41
CA HIS A 350 7.97 -5.60 17.99
C HIS A 350 8.91 -4.66 17.21
N VAL A 351 8.39 -3.62 16.55
CA VAL A 351 9.23 -2.55 16.00
C VAL A 351 9.98 -1.81 17.11
N GLU A 352 9.32 -1.56 18.23
CA GLU A 352 9.92 -0.83 19.36
C GLU A 352 10.83 -1.68 20.23
N GLN A 353 10.51 -2.95 20.45
CA GLN A 353 11.13 -3.77 21.48
C GLN A 353 11.67 -5.12 21.00
N GLY A 354 11.41 -5.49 19.72
CA GLY A 354 11.71 -6.79 19.18
C GLY A 354 12.61 -6.76 17.96
N ASN A 355 12.59 -7.86 17.25
CA ASN A 355 13.30 -8.08 16.00
C ASN A 355 12.33 -8.68 14.95
N TYR A 356 12.81 -8.87 13.72
CA TYR A 356 11.99 -9.43 12.62
C TYR A 356 11.46 -10.83 12.94
N ARG A 357 12.25 -11.66 13.61
CA ARG A 357 11.86 -13.03 13.99
C ARG A 357 10.65 -13.05 14.92
N ASP A 358 10.56 -12.07 15.84
CA ASP A 358 9.46 -11.96 16.79
C ASP A 358 8.10 -11.75 16.08
N LEU A 359 8.09 -11.22 14.86
CA LEU A 359 6.85 -11.10 14.06
C LEU A 359 6.26 -12.46 13.67
N PHE A 360 7.07 -13.53 13.66
CA PHE A 360 6.63 -14.90 13.36
C PHE A 360 6.48 -15.77 14.61
N GLU A 361 7.19 -15.46 15.69
CA GLU A 361 7.27 -16.32 16.87
C GLU A 361 6.49 -15.80 18.09
N SER A 362 6.02 -14.54 18.06
CA SER A 362 5.35 -13.92 19.21
C SER A 362 4.05 -14.65 19.59
N ASP A 363 3.99 -15.12 20.82
CA ASP A 363 2.81 -15.67 21.48
C ASP A 363 2.05 -14.64 22.34
N LEU A 364 2.44 -13.37 22.27
CA LEU A 364 1.84 -12.28 23.05
C LEU A 364 0.43 -11.93 22.57
N ASN A 365 -0.47 -11.63 23.51
CA ASN A 365 -1.86 -11.27 23.28
C ASN A 365 -2.03 -9.76 23.09
N PHE A 366 -2.42 -9.33 21.91
CA PHE A 366 -2.74 -7.94 21.58
C PHE A 366 -4.24 -7.70 21.32
N ALA A 367 -5.10 -8.71 21.55
CA ALA A 367 -6.55 -8.60 21.37
C ALA A 367 -7.16 -7.63 22.39
N ARG A 368 -7.65 -6.46 21.94
CA ARG A 368 -8.26 -5.43 22.80
C ARG A 368 -9.77 -5.56 22.92
N SER A 369 -10.44 -6.02 21.85
CA SER A 369 -11.89 -6.21 21.90
C SER A 369 -12.26 -7.51 22.60
N GLN A 370 -13.40 -7.50 23.30
CA GLN A 370 -13.92 -8.72 23.95
C GLN A 370 -14.21 -9.83 22.92
N ALA A 371 -14.76 -9.47 21.75
CA ALA A 371 -15.09 -10.43 20.70
C ALA A 371 -13.87 -11.17 20.17
N LEU A 372 -12.74 -10.46 19.95
CA LEU A 372 -11.49 -11.07 19.51
C LEU A 372 -10.83 -11.89 20.62
N ALA A 373 -10.84 -11.38 21.84
CA ALA A 373 -10.31 -12.08 23.02
C ALA A 373 -11.07 -13.39 23.31
N ASP A 374 -12.40 -13.37 23.17
CA ASP A 374 -13.25 -14.57 23.28
C ASP A 374 -12.91 -15.61 22.21
N LEU A 375 -12.59 -15.15 20.98
CA LEU A 375 -12.19 -16.00 19.87
C LEU A 375 -10.85 -16.73 20.15
N TYR A 376 -9.98 -16.12 20.95
CA TYR A 376 -8.69 -16.70 21.37
C TYR A 376 -8.75 -17.40 22.74
N GLY A 377 -9.86 -17.30 23.45
CA GLY A 377 -10.01 -17.87 24.79
C GLY A 377 -9.18 -17.17 25.88
N VAL A 378 -8.93 -15.87 25.71
CA VAL A 378 -8.12 -15.03 26.63
C VAL A 378 -8.90 -13.83 27.15
N ALA A 379 -8.32 -13.12 28.13
CA ALA A 379 -8.85 -11.82 28.54
C ALA A 379 -8.39 -10.72 27.55
N PRO A 380 -9.22 -9.69 27.30
CA PRO A 380 -8.78 -8.55 26.47
C PRO A 380 -7.58 -7.85 27.07
N TRP A 381 -6.64 -7.45 26.20
CA TRP A 381 -5.50 -6.62 26.59
C TRP A 381 -5.92 -5.15 26.72
N ASP A 382 -5.46 -4.47 27.77
CA ASP A 382 -5.82 -3.08 28.04
C ASP A 382 -5.06 -2.04 27.16
N GLY A 383 -4.11 -2.50 26.36
CA GLY A 383 -3.31 -1.65 25.47
C GLY A 383 -2.17 -0.89 26.15
N THR A 384 -1.94 -1.08 27.45
CA THR A 384 -0.97 -0.31 28.25
C THR A 384 -0.11 -1.17 29.18
N SER A 385 -0.62 -2.27 29.69
CA SER A 385 0.14 -3.25 30.47
C SER A 385 1.00 -4.13 29.55
N ASP A 386 1.97 -4.86 30.13
CA ASP A 386 2.65 -5.89 29.36
C ASP A 386 1.64 -6.89 28.82
N PRO A 387 1.68 -7.20 27.50
CA PRO A 387 0.74 -8.13 26.91
C PRO A 387 0.92 -9.53 27.49
N GLY A 388 -0.20 -10.19 27.85
CA GLY A 388 -0.19 -11.58 28.31
C GLY A 388 0.16 -12.55 27.18
N ALA A 389 0.31 -13.83 27.49
CA ALA A 389 0.51 -14.86 26.49
C ALA A 389 -0.82 -15.40 25.95
N LEU A 390 -0.85 -15.80 24.70
CA LEU A 390 -1.88 -16.64 24.10
C LEU A 390 -1.75 -18.09 24.58
N PRO A 391 -2.77 -18.94 24.40
CA PRO A 391 -2.70 -20.35 24.77
C PRO A 391 -1.52 -21.05 24.10
N ASP A 392 -0.76 -21.81 24.89
CA ASP A 392 0.47 -22.49 24.45
C ASP A 392 0.22 -23.45 23.28
N GLY A 393 1.06 -23.34 22.27
CA GLY A 393 1.01 -24.18 21.06
C GLY A 393 -0.15 -23.88 20.09
N GLU A 394 -1.01 -22.90 20.40
CA GLU A 394 -2.13 -22.56 19.52
C GLU A 394 -1.78 -21.50 18.49
N ARG A 395 -0.94 -20.50 18.84
CA ARG A 395 -0.64 -19.35 17.97
C ARG A 395 0.80 -18.89 18.12
N ALA A 396 1.37 -18.45 17.00
CA ALA A 396 2.69 -17.82 16.95
C ALA A 396 2.76 -16.79 15.81
N GLY A 397 3.11 -15.55 16.14
CA GLY A 397 3.34 -14.47 15.18
C GLY A 397 2.12 -14.03 14.38
N LEU A 398 2.39 -13.25 13.34
CA LEU A 398 1.39 -12.59 12.49
C LEU A 398 0.48 -13.59 11.75
N LEU A 399 1.06 -14.65 11.16
CA LEU A 399 0.33 -15.57 10.28
C LEU A 399 -0.77 -16.36 10.98
N THR A 400 -0.74 -16.44 12.30
CA THR A 400 -1.72 -17.16 13.12
C THR A 400 -2.77 -16.25 13.75
N ARG A 401 -2.74 -14.94 13.44
CA ARG A 401 -3.72 -13.97 13.94
C ARG A 401 -4.99 -13.98 13.10
N ALA A 402 -6.10 -13.61 13.73
CA ALA A 402 -7.41 -13.69 13.11
C ALA A 402 -7.50 -12.89 11.79
N ALA A 403 -6.92 -11.70 11.69
CA ALA A 403 -6.94 -10.91 10.47
C ALA A 403 -6.36 -11.64 9.26
N MET A 404 -5.34 -12.49 9.47
CA MET A 404 -4.70 -13.31 8.41
C MET A 404 -5.51 -14.56 8.05
N LEU A 405 -6.42 -14.99 8.90
CA LEU A 405 -7.11 -16.28 8.83
C LEU A 405 -8.59 -16.17 8.51
N ILE A 406 -9.22 -15.05 8.86
CA ILE A 406 -10.65 -14.80 8.61
C ILE A 406 -10.96 -14.94 7.12
N SER A 407 -11.97 -15.73 6.84
CA SER A 407 -12.57 -15.87 5.51
C SER A 407 -14.00 -15.34 5.50
N SER A 408 -14.51 -15.02 4.31
CA SER A 408 -15.88 -14.48 4.19
C SER A 408 -16.98 -15.49 4.49
N ASN A 409 -16.67 -16.78 4.63
CA ASN A 409 -17.66 -17.85 4.85
C ASN A 409 -17.15 -18.91 5.84
N HIS A 410 -17.94 -19.95 6.08
CA HIS A 410 -17.61 -21.03 7.03
C HIS A 410 -16.46 -21.94 6.58
N GLY A 411 -16.16 -21.99 5.29
CA GLY A 411 -15.04 -22.76 4.75
C GLY A 411 -13.74 -21.96 4.69
N THR A 412 -12.62 -22.64 4.83
CA THR A 412 -11.28 -22.08 4.65
C THR A 412 -10.79 -22.24 3.22
N ASN A 413 -9.73 -21.53 2.87
CA ASN A 413 -9.11 -21.65 1.54
C ASN A 413 -7.59 -21.84 1.68
N PRO A 414 -7.11 -23.09 1.83
CA PRO A 414 -5.68 -23.37 1.95
C PRO A 414 -4.87 -22.95 0.73
N PHE A 415 -5.47 -22.91 -0.48
CA PHE A 415 -4.76 -22.40 -1.65
C PHE A 415 -4.41 -20.93 -1.53
N LYS A 416 -5.36 -20.09 -1.09
CA LYS A 416 -5.10 -18.65 -0.86
C LYS A 416 -4.07 -18.43 0.25
N ARG A 417 -4.24 -19.12 1.39
CA ARG A 417 -3.30 -19.02 2.52
C ARG A 417 -1.89 -19.44 2.12
N GLY A 418 -1.76 -20.56 1.39
CA GLY A 418 -0.47 -21.04 0.93
C GLY A 418 0.17 -20.17 -0.15
N ALA A 419 -0.62 -19.72 -1.13
CA ALA A 419 -0.13 -18.81 -2.17
C ALA A 419 0.35 -17.47 -1.59
N PHE A 420 -0.32 -16.94 -0.55
CA PHE A 420 0.15 -15.76 0.17
C PHE A 420 1.53 -15.99 0.78
N ILE A 421 1.74 -17.11 1.50
CA ILE A 421 3.05 -17.43 2.09
C ILE A 421 4.12 -17.56 1.01
N GLN A 422 3.83 -18.30 -0.05
CA GLN A 422 4.77 -18.52 -1.15
C GLN A 422 5.16 -17.19 -1.83
N ARG A 423 4.19 -16.36 -2.17
CA ARG A 423 4.40 -15.13 -2.93
C ARG A 423 4.87 -13.97 -2.05
N ASP A 424 4.17 -13.72 -0.95
CA ASP A 424 4.34 -12.49 -0.16
C ASP A 424 5.34 -12.66 0.98
N ILE A 425 5.56 -13.87 1.51
CA ILE A 425 6.51 -14.12 2.60
C ILE A 425 7.83 -14.72 2.08
N LEU A 426 7.77 -15.57 1.05
CA LEU A 426 8.95 -16.21 0.47
C LEU A 426 9.38 -15.58 -0.87
N CYS A 427 8.70 -14.56 -1.36
CA CYS A 427 8.97 -13.90 -2.65
C CYS A 427 9.21 -14.92 -3.78
N THR A 428 8.41 -15.96 -3.82
CA THR A 428 8.47 -16.98 -4.87
C THR A 428 7.20 -16.86 -5.72
N PRO A 429 7.30 -16.51 -7.01
CA PRO A 429 6.14 -16.29 -7.86
C PRO A 429 5.20 -17.51 -7.89
N VAL A 430 3.90 -17.23 -7.86
CA VAL A 430 2.84 -18.22 -8.03
C VAL A 430 2.05 -17.83 -9.27
N GLU A 431 2.57 -18.22 -10.44
CA GLU A 431 1.93 -17.91 -11.71
C GLU A 431 1.10 -19.10 -12.20
N PRO A 432 -0.19 -18.88 -12.52
CA PRO A 432 -0.98 -19.94 -13.11
C PRO A 432 -0.47 -20.27 -14.52
N PRO A 433 -0.43 -21.57 -14.91
CA PRO A 433 -0.07 -21.96 -16.28
C PRO A 433 -0.94 -21.25 -17.31
N PRO A 434 -0.38 -20.87 -18.48
CA PRO A 434 -1.18 -20.29 -19.56
C PRO A 434 -2.21 -21.32 -20.07
N ASN A 435 -3.36 -20.83 -20.50
CA ASN A 435 -4.44 -21.65 -21.10
C ASN A 435 -5.13 -22.63 -20.16
N LEU A 436 -5.33 -22.25 -18.91
CA LEU A 436 -6.14 -23.04 -17.98
C LEU A 436 -7.61 -23.13 -18.45
N PRO A 437 -8.28 -24.28 -18.24
CA PRO A 437 -9.69 -24.41 -18.53
C PRO A 437 -10.55 -23.48 -17.65
N PRO A 438 -11.74 -23.07 -18.11
CA PRO A 438 -12.66 -22.29 -17.29
C PRO A 438 -12.92 -22.96 -15.93
N GLY A 439 -12.86 -22.18 -14.85
CA GLY A 439 -13.07 -22.66 -13.49
C GLY A 439 -11.86 -23.37 -12.86
N ALA A 440 -10.70 -23.44 -13.53
CA ALA A 440 -9.49 -24.02 -12.93
C ALA A 440 -9.05 -23.29 -11.66
N LEU A 441 -9.14 -21.96 -11.67
CA LEU A 441 -8.75 -21.10 -10.54
C LEU A 441 -9.85 -20.92 -9.46
N THR A 442 -11.06 -21.45 -9.68
CA THR A 442 -12.09 -21.40 -8.65
C THR A 442 -11.81 -22.45 -7.57
N PRO A 443 -12.09 -22.16 -6.28
CA PRO A 443 -12.03 -23.14 -5.22
C PRO A 443 -12.87 -24.40 -5.58
N PRO A 444 -12.58 -25.57 -5.01
CA PRO A 444 -13.44 -26.73 -5.18
C PRO A 444 -14.84 -26.41 -4.65
N PRO A 445 -15.90 -26.96 -5.27
CA PRO A 445 -17.26 -26.80 -4.76
C PRO A 445 -17.32 -27.32 -3.31
N PHE A 446 -18.17 -26.69 -2.52
CA PHE A 446 -18.42 -27.16 -1.17
C PHE A 446 -19.08 -28.55 -1.22
N ASP A 447 -18.56 -29.48 -0.43
CA ASP A 447 -19.14 -30.80 -0.19
C ASP A 447 -19.25 -30.98 1.34
N PRO A 448 -20.46 -31.01 1.90
CA PRO A 448 -20.66 -31.11 3.35
C PRO A 448 -20.27 -32.48 3.93
N MET A 449 -19.95 -33.46 3.08
CA MET A 449 -19.49 -34.80 3.48
C MET A 449 -17.97 -34.99 3.42
N ALA A 450 -17.24 -33.98 2.93
CA ALA A 450 -15.79 -34.04 2.76
C ALA A 450 -15.12 -32.89 3.54
N THR A 451 -13.98 -33.19 4.17
CA THR A 451 -13.15 -32.17 4.83
C THR A 451 -12.58 -31.17 3.83
N THR A 452 -12.15 -30.02 4.32
CA THR A 452 -11.42 -29.04 3.49
C THR A 452 -10.22 -29.70 2.81
N ARG A 453 -9.41 -30.47 3.53
CA ARG A 453 -8.25 -31.18 2.97
C ARG A 453 -8.67 -32.10 1.80
N GLU A 454 -9.64 -32.98 2.00
CA GLU A 454 -10.09 -33.91 0.96
C GLU A 454 -10.59 -33.19 -0.30
N ARG A 455 -11.39 -32.12 -0.14
CA ARG A 455 -11.90 -31.32 -1.27
C ARG A 455 -10.78 -30.66 -2.08
N PHE A 456 -9.81 -30.07 -1.40
CA PHE A 456 -8.72 -29.34 -2.04
C PHE A 456 -7.66 -30.27 -2.63
N GLU A 457 -7.36 -31.41 -2.02
CA GLU A 457 -6.48 -32.44 -2.58
C GLU A 457 -7.11 -33.06 -3.84
N ALA A 458 -8.40 -33.39 -3.81
CA ALA A 458 -9.10 -33.92 -5.00
C ALA A 458 -9.09 -32.93 -6.18
N LYS A 459 -9.15 -31.61 -5.91
CA LYS A 459 -9.07 -30.56 -6.95
C LYS A 459 -7.75 -30.57 -7.70
N VAL A 460 -6.65 -30.98 -7.07
CA VAL A 460 -5.29 -30.92 -7.62
C VAL A 460 -4.70 -32.30 -8.00
N GLU A 461 -5.49 -33.35 -8.00
CA GLU A 461 -5.05 -34.69 -8.44
C GLU A 461 -4.53 -34.72 -9.89
N SER A 462 -5.01 -33.81 -10.74
CA SER A 462 -4.55 -33.67 -12.12
C SER A 462 -3.06 -33.31 -12.17
N PRO A 463 -2.23 -34.02 -12.97
CA PRO A 463 -0.81 -33.69 -13.11
C PRO A 463 -0.53 -32.24 -13.53
N THR A 464 -1.47 -31.62 -14.25
CA THR A 464 -1.39 -30.22 -14.68
C THR A 464 -1.47 -29.25 -13.47
N CYS A 465 -2.25 -29.60 -12.45
CA CYS A 465 -2.43 -28.78 -11.24
C CYS A 465 -1.42 -29.15 -10.15
N ALA A 466 -1.14 -30.44 -10.00
CA ALA A 466 -0.33 -30.99 -8.91
C ALA A 466 1.06 -30.34 -8.79
N GLY A 467 1.74 -30.10 -9.93
CA GLY A 467 3.10 -29.54 -9.92
C GLY A 467 3.18 -28.15 -9.29
N CYS A 468 2.28 -27.24 -9.64
CA CYS A 468 2.22 -25.90 -9.08
C CYS A 468 1.71 -25.93 -7.62
N HIS A 469 0.62 -26.66 -7.37
CA HIS A 469 0.02 -26.72 -6.03
C HIS A 469 0.92 -27.41 -4.99
N ALA A 470 1.81 -28.30 -5.39
CA ALA A 470 2.78 -28.92 -4.49
C ALA A 470 3.72 -27.91 -3.83
N THR A 471 3.93 -26.73 -4.41
CA THR A 471 4.85 -25.72 -3.88
C THR A 471 4.23 -24.87 -2.77
N PHE A 472 2.94 -24.55 -2.84
CA PHE A 472 2.31 -23.62 -1.90
C PHE A 472 1.17 -24.21 -1.07
N THR A 473 0.44 -25.22 -1.57
CA THR A 473 -0.70 -25.80 -0.84
C THR A 473 -0.32 -26.34 0.54
N PRO A 474 0.85 -26.98 0.75
CA PRO A 474 1.26 -27.45 2.07
C PRO A 474 1.30 -26.34 3.13
N PHE A 475 1.76 -25.14 2.79
CA PHE A 475 1.76 -24.01 3.73
C PHE A 475 0.34 -23.67 4.20
N GLY A 476 -0.63 -23.67 3.28
CA GLY A 476 -2.03 -23.40 3.64
C GLY A 476 -2.67 -24.52 4.43
N MET A 477 -2.31 -25.78 4.16
CA MET A 477 -2.80 -26.93 4.92
C MET A 477 -2.26 -26.97 6.35
N ALA A 478 -1.05 -26.49 6.59
CA ALA A 478 -0.51 -26.31 7.95
C ALA A 478 -1.35 -25.33 8.77
N LEU A 479 -2.06 -24.40 8.13
CA LEU A 479 -2.94 -23.40 8.77
C LEU A 479 -4.38 -23.89 8.97
N GLU A 480 -4.74 -25.13 8.64
CA GLU A 480 -6.10 -25.67 8.79
C GLU A 480 -6.49 -25.94 10.26
N ALA A 481 -5.54 -25.83 11.20
CA ALA A 481 -5.86 -25.70 12.62
C ALA A 481 -6.70 -24.45 12.96
N TYR A 482 -6.96 -23.58 11.98
CA TYR A 482 -7.83 -22.41 12.16
C TYR A 482 -9.00 -22.45 11.19
N ASP A 483 -10.19 -22.20 11.74
CA ASP A 483 -11.42 -22.13 10.96
C ASP A 483 -11.56 -20.80 10.17
N GLY A 484 -12.73 -20.61 9.57
CA GLY A 484 -13.04 -19.42 8.77
C GLY A 484 -13.22 -18.12 9.58
N LEU A 485 -13.28 -18.16 10.91
CA LEU A 485 -13.23 -17.00 11.81
C LEU A 485 -11.85 -16.83 12.46
N GLY A 486 -10.90 -17.71 12.13
CA GLY A 486 -9.59 -17.70 12.77
C GLY A 486 -9.58 -18.33 14.17
N ARG A 487 -10.62 -19.05 14.60
CA ARG A 487 -10.61 -19.81 15.86
C ARG A 487 -9.72 -21.03 15.70
N PHE A 488 -8.92 -21.31 16.72
CA PHE A 488 -8.17 -22.58 16.79
C PHE A 488 -9.12 -23.78 16.93
N ARG A 489 -8.88 -24.83 16.13
CA ARG A 489 -9.69 -26.05 16.11
C ARG A 489 -8.83 -27.30 15.97
N THR A 490 -9.25 -28.37 16.61
CA THR A 490 -8.74 -29.74 16.42
C THR A 490 -9.68 -30.61 15.59
N GLU A 491 -10.91 -30.14 15.37
CA GLU A 491 -11.93 -30.81 14.57
C GLU A 491 -12.57 -29.82 13.60
N GLU A 492 -12.82 -30.25 12.37
CA GLU A 492 -13.57 -29.53 11.36
C GLU A 492 -15.04 -29.90 11.45
N GLN A 493 -15.91 -28.91 11.57
CA GLN A 493 -17.37 -29.12 11.53
C GLN A 493 -17.84 -29.27 10.09
N LEU A 494 -18.62 -30.31 9.84
CA LEU A 494 -19.29 -30.54 8.56
C LEU A 494 -20.71 -29.97 8.64
N ILE A 495 -20.96 -28.89 7.90
CA ILE A 495 -22.24 -28.14 7.92
C ILE A 495 -22.77 -28.11 6.49
N ASP A 496 -24.04 -28.49 6.30
CA ASP A 496 -24.68 -28.43 4.97
C ASP A 496 -25.17 -27.00 4.61
N ASP A 497 -25.61 -26.79 3.38
CA ASP A 497 -26.09 -25.51 2.89
C ASP A 497 -27.31 -24.97 3.64
N ASP A 498 -28.10 -25.86 4.25
CA ASP A 498 -29.26 -25.52 5.08
C ASP A 498 -28.89 -25.17 6.54
N GLY A 499 -27.59 -25.26 6.87
CA GLY A 499 -27.05 -24.96 8.19
C GLY A 499 -27.15 -26.12 9.19
N ASN A 500 -27.37 -27.36 8.75
CA ASN A 500 -27.40 -28.50 9.67
C ASN A 500 -25.96 -28.99 9.92
N LEU A 501 -25.62 -29.17 11.20
CA LEU A 501 -24.38 -29.81 11.60
C LEU A 501 -24.50 -31.33 11.35
N LEU A 502 -23.73 -31.86 10.44
CA LEU A 502 -23.72 -33.28 10.05
C LEU A 502 -22.75 -34.12 10.89
N GLY A 503 -21.72 -33.48 11.45
CA GLY A 503 -20.71 -34.12 12.27
C GLY A 503 -19.45 -33.28 12.41
N SER A 504 -18.41 -33.83 13.00
CA SER A 504 -17.05 -33.27 13.02
C SER A 504 -16.01 -34.35 12.71
N VAL A 505 -14.89 -33.93 12.14
CA VAL A 505 -13.76 -34.78 11.74
C VAL A 505 -12.46 -34.18 12.27
N PRO A 506 -11.51 -34.96 12.80
CA PRO A 506 -10.21 -34.46 13.22
C PRO A 506 -9.51 -33.70 12.09
N VAL A 507 -8.91 -32.55 12.40
CA VAL A 507 -8.10 -31.78 11.46
C VAL A 507 -6.72 -32.39 11.37
N ASP A 508 -6.23 -32.58 10.14
CA ASP A 508 -4.85 -32.97 9.85
C ASP A 508 -4.07 -31.77 9.32
N THR A 509 -3.03 -31.36 10.07
CA THR A 509 -2.15 -30.23 9.73
C THR A 509 -0.72 -30.67 9.40
N GLN A 510 -0.46 -31.98 9.36
CA GLN A 510 0.85 -32.50 8.98
C GLN A 510 1.09 -32.30 7.48
N VAL A 511 2.23 -31.73 7.14
CA VAL A 511 2.59 -31.41 5.76
C VAL A 511 4.09 -31.60 5.54
N SER A 512 4.47 -31.92 4.31
CA SER A 512 5.83 -31.80 3.80
C SER A 512 5.87 -30.57 2.90
N ALA A 513 6.50 -29.48 3.38
CA ALA A 513 6.51 -28.18 2.71
C ALA A 513 7.85 -27.91 2.03
N SER A 514 7.81 -27.37 0.80
CA SER A 514 9.00 -27.05 0.02
C SER A 514 9.42 -25.61 0.27
N PHE A 515 10.42 -25.41 1.12
CA PHE A 515 11.11 -24.13 1.26
C PHE A 515 12.22 -24.02 0.22
N PRO A 516 12.67 -22.81 -0.12
CA PRO A 516 13.86 -22.63 -0.96
C PRO A 516 15.11 -23.33 -0.41
N GLU A 517 15.23 -23.41 0.91
CA GLU A 517 16.33 -24.08 1.63
C GLU A 517 16.20 -25.62 1.67
N GLY A 518 15.03 -26.15 1.29
CA GLY A 518 14.77 -27.60 1.23
C GLY A 518 13.40 -28.02 1.77
N MET A 519 13.14 -29.32 1.71
CA MET A 519 11.89 -29.88 2.23
C MET A 519 11.90 -29.91 3.77
N GLN A 520 10.78 -29.49 4.39
CA GLN A 520 10.59 -29.55 5.82
C GLN A 520 9.25 -30.23 6.17
N GLU A 521 9.30 -31.12 7.16
CA GLU A 521 8.11 -31.73 7.74
C GLU A 521 7.58 -30.84 8.87
N LEU A 522 6.32 -30.43 8.76
CA LEU A 522 5.67 -29.52 9.70
C LEU A 522 4.41 -30.16 10.28
N SER A 523 4.20 -29.99 11.59
CA SER A 523 3.05 -30.56 12.31
C SER A 523 1.94 -29.54 12.56
N GLY A 524 2.02 -28.34 11.99
CA GLY A 524 0.97 -27.32 12.11
C GLY A 524 1.48 -25.89 12.05
N PRO A 525 0.63 -24.92 12.46
CA PRO A 525 0.87 -23.49 12.22
C PRO A 525 2.05 -22.91 13.00
N VAL A 526 2.29 -23.37 14.22
CA VAL A 526 3.40 -22.85 15.05
C VAL A 526 4.75 -23.26 14.46
N GLU A 527 4.91 -24.53 14.05
CA GLU A 527 6.12 -25.00 13.39
C GLU A 527 6.32 -24.30 12.03
N LEU A 528 5.24 -24.04 11.28
CA LEU A 528 5.32 -23.25 10.06
C LEU A 528 5.83 -21.83 10.34
N SER A 529 5.30 -21.15 11.36
CA SER A 529 5.75 -19.81 11.73
C SER A 529 7.22 -19.80 12.14
N GLN A 530 7.69 -20.78 12.93
CA GLN A 530 9.08 -20.93 13.30
C GLN A 530 9.99 -21.20 12.09
N ALA A 531 9.57 -22.07 11.17
CA ALA A 531 10.33 -22.35 9.96
C ALA A 531 10.47 -21.10 9.07
N LEU A 532 9.43 -20.27 8.98
CA LEU A 532 9.49 -18.99 8.25
C LEU A 532 10.37 -17.97 8.94
N ALA A 533 10.37 -17.93 10.29
CA ALA A 533 11.27 -17.08 11.06
C ALA A 533 12.76 -17.40 10.85
N GLU A 534 13.07 -18.67 10.56
CA GLU A 534 14.43 -19.18 10.32
C GLU A 534 14.83 -19.14 8.84
N SER A 535 13.88 -18.92 7.92
CA SER A 535 14.13 -18.93 6.48
C SER A 535 14.93 -17.69 6.05
N GLU A 536 16.08 -17.91 5.40
CA GLU A 536 16.86 -16.85 4.76
C GLU A 536 16.04 -16.17 3.67
N ARG A 537 15.24 -16.94 2.93
CA ARG A 537 14.38 -16.41 1.87
C ARG A 537 13.28 -15.49 2.39
N ALA A 538 12.70 -15.76 3.56
CA ALA A 538 11.73 -14.86 4.19
C ALA A 538 12.39 -13.52 4.60
N ASN A 539 13.63 -13.56 5.11
CA ASN A 539 14.39 -12.36 5.44
C ASN A 539 14.73 -11.54 4.18
N GLU A 540 15.15 -12.18 3.09
CA GLU A 540 15.37 -11.55 1.80
C GLU A 540 14.07 -10.92 1.27
N CYS A 541 12.96 -11.61 1.39
CA CYS A 541 11.66 -11.14 0.94
C CYS A 541 11.21 -9.90 1.72
N PHE A 542 11.40 -9.85 3.03
CA PHE A 542 11.17 -8.64 3.81
C PHE A 542 12.01 -7.46 3.30
N ALA A 543 13.31 -7.68 3.07
CA ALA A 543 14.19 -6.64 2.55
C ALA A 543 13.70 -6.09 1.19
N ARG A 544 13.23 -6.97 0.28
CA ARG A 544 12.64 -6.58 -1.00
C ARG A 544 11.36 -5.75 -0.81
N HIS A 545 10.43 -6.20 0.04
CA HIS A 545 9.19 -5.48 0.29
C HIS A 545 9.44 -4.11 0.91
N TYR A 546 10.35 -4.02 1.88
CA TYR A 546 10.67 -2.73 2.49
C TYR A 546 11.43 -1.81 1.52
N PHE A 547 12.28 -2.35 0.66
CA PHE A 547 12.88 -1.61 -0.45
C PHE A 547 11.80 -1.04 -1.38
N ARG A 548 10.86 -1.86 -1.86
CA ARG A 548 9.77 -1.45 -2.76
C ARG A 548 8.92 -0.34 -2.16
N TYR A 549 8.57 -0.47 -0.89
CA TYR A 549 7.86 0.57 -0.14
C TYR A 549 8.65 1.88 -0.04
N SER A 550 9.95 1.79 0.27
CA SER A 550 10.82 2.96 0.50
C SER A 550 11.18 3.70 -0.79
N PHE A 551 11.47 2.95 -1.87
CA PHE A 551 11.89 3.50 -3.17
C PHE A 551 10.75 3.60 -4.18
N ARG A 552 9.54 3.15 -3.85
CA ARG A 552 8.33 3.25 -4.68
C ARG A 552 8.46 2.57 -6.05
N ARG A 553 9.24 1.52 -6.12
CA ARG A 553 9.48 0.71 -7.30
C ARG A 553 10.00 -0.68 -6.96
N VAL A 554 9.92 -1.59 -7.90
CA VAL A 554 10.60 -2.87 -7.78
C VAL A 554 12.11 -2.69 -7.86
N GLU A 555 12.83 -3.61 -7.22
CA GLU A 555 14.29 -3.67 -7.27
C GLU A 555 14.79 -3.98 -8.68
N GLN A 556 15.94 -3.44 -9.02
CA GLN A 556 16.63 -3.59 -10.30
C GLN A 556 18.13 -3.77 -10.05
N PRO A 557 18.91 -4.24 -11.04
CA PRO A 557 20.36 -4.23 -10.96
C PRO A 557 20.87 -2.84 -10.58
N GLY A 558 21.73 -2.77 -9.56
CA GLY A 558 22.20 -1.54 -8.93
C GLY A 558 21.62 -1.27 -7.53
N ASP A 559 20.62 -2.06 -7.11
CA ASP A 559 20.00 -1.93 -5.78
C ASP A 559 20.54 -2.93 -4.76
N GLU A 560 21.46 -3.82 -5.16
CA GLU A 560 22.01 -4.91 -4.35
C GLU A 560 22.59 -4.43 -3.02
N CYS A 561 23.22 -3.24 -3.00
CA CYS A 561 23.82 -2.70 -1.78
C CYS A 561 22.76 -2.28 -0.75
N VAL A 562 21.65 -1.69 -1.20
CA VAL A 562 20.53 -1.35 -0.30
C VAL A 562 19.91 -2.62 0.27
N LEU A 563 19.67 -3.63 -0.59
CA LEU A 563 19.10 -4.91 -0.21
C LEU A 563 20.02 -5.67 0.78
N SER A 564 21.32 -5.73 0.50
CA SER A 564 22.33 -6.33 1.37
C SER A 564 22.39 -5.62 2.72
N GLY A 565 22.41 -4.29 2.72
CA GLY A 565 22.43 -3.50 3.96
C GLY A 565 21.19 -3.70 4.83
N LEU A 566 20.02 -3.89 4.23
CA LEU A 566 18.80 -4.27 4.94
C LEU A 566 18.91 -5.68 5.54
N LEU A 567 19.30 -6.66 4.71
CA LEU A 567 19.40 -8.06 5.11
C LEU A 567 20.38 -8.27 6.28
N GLU A 568 21.55 -7.63 6.25
CA GLU A 568 22.53 -7.69 7.34
C GLU A 568 21.97 -7.22 8.69
N ARG A 569 21.01 -6.27 8.68
CA ARG A 569 20.43 -5.69 9.90
C ARG A 569 19.18 -6.40 10.38
N VAL A 570 18.45 -7.04 9.48
CA VAL A 570 17.23 -7.81 9.77
C VAL A 570 17.57 -9.16 10.42
N GLY A 571 18.80 -9.66 10.27
CA GLY A 571 19.22 -10.96 10.77
C GLY A 571 18.62 -11.34 12.13
N PRO A 572 18.66 -12.59 12.55
CA PRO A 572 17.77 -13.16 13.59
C PRO A 572 17.80 -12.46 14.96
N THR A 573 18.74 -11.55 15.17
CA THR A 573 18.90 -10.76 16.42
C THR A 573 18.98 -9.26 16.16
N GLY A 574 18.79 -8.82 14.91
CA GLY A 574 18.85 -7.42 14.53
C GLY A 574 17.61 -6.66 15.00
N SER A 575 17.78 -5.42 15.43
CA SER A 575 16.66 -4.52 15.74
C SER A 575 15.88 -4.21 14.46
N LEU A 576 14.58 -4.52 14.44
CA LEU A 576 13.72 -4.16 13.33
C LEU A 576 13.70 -2.65 13.10
N ARG A 577 13.69 -1.87 14.18
CA ARG A 577 13.78 -0.42 14.16
C ARG A 577 15.03 0.09 13.44
N ASP A 578 16.21 -0.48 13.75
CA ASP A 578 17.46 -0.05 13.11
C ASP A 578 17.53 -0.43 11.63
N ALA A 579 16.96 -1.59 11.24
CA ALA A 579 16.88 -2.00 9.85
C ALA A 579 16.03 -1.02 9.01
N LEU A 580 14.86 -0.65 9.53
CA LEU A 580 13.96 0.29 8.86
C LEU A 580 14.59 1.69 8.69
N ARG A 581 15.29 2.18 9.71
CA ARG A 581 15.99 3.46 9.66
C ARG A 581 17.14 3.47 8.64
N GLN A 582 17.79 2.33 8.46
CA GLN A 582 18.99 2.23 7.62
C GLN A 582 18.77 2.60 6.17
N VAL A 583 17.59 2.35 5.62
CA VAL A 583 17.26 2.71 4.24
C VAL A 583 17.43 4.21 3.98
N ALA A 584 16.98 5.05 4.91
CA ALA A 584 17.15 6.50 4.78
C ALA A 584 18.63 6.96 4.86
N LEU A 585 19.49 6.16 5.48
CA LEU A 585 20.92 6.44 5.61
C LEU A 585 21.76 5.90 4.44
N ASP A 586 21.16 5.06 3.58
CA ASP A 586 21.85 4.52 2.41
C ASP A 586 22.20 5.63 1.40
N PRO A 587 23.39 5.62 0.78
CA PRO A 587 23.75 6.59 -0.25
C PRO A 587 22.78 6.67 -1.43
N ALA A 588 22.16 5.55 -1.83
CA ALA A 588 21.16 5.51 -2.90
C ALA A 588 19.92 6.33 -2.57
N PHE A 589 19.58 6.50 -1.27
CA PHE A 589 18.46 7.33 -0.82
C PHE A 589 18.66 8.83 -1.14
N LYS A 590 19.90 9.28 -1.28
CA LYS A 590 20.26 10.69 -1.56
C LYS A 590 20.41 10.97 -3.05
N ARG A 591 20.26 9.96 -3.90
CA ARG A 591 20.56 10.02 -5.34
C ARG A 591 19.36 9.71 -6.21
N ARG A 592 19.48 10.15 -7.46
CA ARG A 592 18.54 9.81 -8.52
C ARG A 592 19.27 9.62 -9.85
N LEU A 593 18.96 8.53 -10.54
CA LEU A 593 19.33 8.30 -11.92
C LEU A 593 18.20 8.72 -12.85
N TRP A 594 18.51 9.50 -13.90
CA TRP A 594 17.63 9.85 -15.00
C TRP A 594 17.98 9.02 -16.24
N ARG A 595 16.97 8.60 -16.96
CA ARG A 595 17.14 8.08 -18.32
C ARG A 595 16.15 8.70 -19.26
#